data_824017c92c61c041f742cf26df47249c
#
_entry.id   824017c92c61c041f742cf26df47249c
#
_cell.length_a   1.000
_cell.length_b   1.000
_cell.length_c   1.000
_cell.angle_alpha   90.00
_cell.angle_beta   90.00
_cell.angle_gamma   90.00
#
_symmetry.space_group_name_H-M   'P 1'
#
loop_
_entity.id
_entity.type
_entity.pdbx_description
1 polymer ?
#
loop_
_entity_poly.entity_id
_entity_poly.type
_entity_poly.pdbx_seq_one_letter_code
_entity_poly.pdbx_strand_id
1 'polypeptide(L)'
;MLNHTKKIKDIYEEIQKELFYMIPEKWDKLYLYSCVIDMPKNVKTGELFFYYIPKGVLKKKPVNVYEIPNKFNLDENQYFKLVELLFNKIKQLREEFRKVDTEAWSNITLIIENSRVRVEYDYEDLKRSNFTSYERHIIWRFKYLGIGPEQVSKKDKEILKRFVLGAKTLTRKEIYQFGIYVKDVGNIIDYNTEDSETDKNVEYIVSKEERKNNGTPLLPQDA
;
A
#
# COMPACT_ATOMS: atom_id res chain seq x y z
N MET A 1 -19.39 -17.96 11.05
CA MET A 1 -19.24 -16.79 10.16
C MET A 1 -19.43 -15.46 10.90
N LEU A 2 -20.57 -15.16 11.49
CA LEU A 2 -20.84 -13.88 12.18
C LEU A 2 -19.77 -13.46 13.23
N ASN A 3 -19.27 -14.39 14.04
CA ASN A 3 -18.24 -14.07 15.06
C ASN A 3 -16.89 -13.65 14.47
N HIS A 4 -16.47 -14.25 13.33
CA HIS A 4 -15.20 -13.87 12.68
C HIS A 4 -15.29 -12.51 12.02
N THR A 5 -16.43 -12.19 11.38
CA THR A 5 -16.66 -10.88 10.78
C THR A 5 -16.60 -9.76 11.82
N LYS A 6 -17.24 -9.96 12.99
CA LYS A 6 -17.17 -9.01 14.09
C LYS A 6 -15.72 -8.81 14.56
N LYS A 7 -14.99 -9.91 14.78
CA LYS A 7 -13.60 -9.84 15.23
C LYS A 7 -12.67 -9.13 14.24
N ILE A 8 -12.86 -9.37 12.95
CA ILE A 8 -12.14 -8.65 11.88
C ILE A 8 -12.43 -7.15 11.97
N LYS A 9 -13.70 -6.75 12.14
CA LYS A 9 -14.08 -5.35 12.31
C LYS A 9 -13.40 -4.73 13.54
N ASP A 10 -13.47 -5.42 14.68
CA ASP A 10 -12.85 -4.95 15.93
C ASP A 10 -11.34 -4.71 15.75
N ILE A 11 -10.63 -5.60 15.06
CA ILE A 11 -9.20 -5.43 14.78
C ILE A 11 -8.93 -4.23 13.87
N TYR A 12 -9.77 -3.98 12.87
CA TYR A 12 -9.64 -2.76 12.04
C TYR A 12 -9.81 -1.49 12.85
N GLU A 13 -10.78 -1.46 13.77
CA GLU A 13 -10.99 -0.32 14.66
C GLU A 13 -9.77 -0.10 15.57
N GLU A 14 -9.18 -1.18 16.08
CA GLU A 14 -7.95 -1.11 16.87
C GLU A 14 -6.78 -0.56 16.05
N ILE A 15 -6.58 -1.06 14.82
CA ILE A 15 -5.54 -0.56 13.90
C ILE A 15 -5.72 0.93 13.65
N GLN A 16 -6.94 1.39 13.40
CA GLN A 16 -7.22 2.81 13.18
C GLN A 16 -6.91 3.65 14.43
N LYS A 17 -7.32 3.19 15.62
CA LYS A 17 -7.03 3.88 16.89
C LYS A 17 -5.53 4.01 17.12
N GLU A 18 -4.76 2.94 16.88
CA GLU A 18 -3.29 2.98 16.99
C GLU A 18 -2.68 3.99 16.01
N LEU A 19 -3.10 3.97 14.74
CA LEU A 19 -2.63 4.92 13.72
C LEU A 19 -2.92 6.37 14.12
N PHE A 20 -4.11 6.66 14.63
CA PHE A 20 -4.46 8.00 15.11
C PHE A 20 -3.64 8.42 16.33
N TYR A 21 -3.37 7.49 17.24
CA TYR A 21 -2.55 7.75 18.42
C TYR A 21 -1.08 8.03 18.08
N MET A 22 -0.55 7.34 17.05
CA MET A 22 0.85 7.43 16.65
C MET A 22 1.20 8.73 15.93
N ILE A 23 0.22 9.50 15.43
CA ILE A 23 0.48 10.74 14.68
C ILE A 23 0.17 11.96 15.53
N PRO A 24 1.18 12.74 15.98
CA PRO A 24 0.98 13.85 16.91
C PRO A 24 0.39 15.14 16.32
N GLU A 25 0.09 15.17 15.03
CA GLU A 25 -0.46 16.34 14.34
C GLU A 25 -1.69 16.01 13.51
N LYS A 26 -2.45 17.04 13.12
CA LYS A 26 -3.58 16.86 12.20
C LYS A 26 -3.10 16.51 10.79
N TRP A 27 -3.80 15.60 10.15
CA TRP A 27 -3.49 15.13 8.80
C TRP A 27 -4.75 15.04 7.94
N ASP A 28 -4.58 15.06 6.60
CA ASP A 28 -5.66 14.95 5.62
C ASP A 28 -5.83 13.52 5.11
N LYS A 29 -4.72 12.78 4.98
CA LYS A 29 -4.71 11.46 4.39
C LYS A 29 -3.61 10.60 4.99
N LEU A 30 -3.92 9.32 5.16
CA LEU A 30 -2.99 8.32 5.66
C LEU A 30 -2.98 7.12 4.73
N TYR A 31 -1.79 6.57 4.51
CA TYR A 31 -1.55 5.34 3.76
C TYR A 31 -0.73 4.39 4.63
N LEU A 32 -1.21 3.19 4.84
CA LEU A 32 -0.47 2.13 5.50
C LEU A 32 -0.22 1.01 4.49
N TYR A 33 0.99 0.51 4.45
CA TYR A 33 1.38 -0.73 3.80
C TYR A 33 1.92 -1.71 4.82
N SER A 34 1.53 -2.96 4.70
CA SER A 34 2.19 -4.03 5.45
C SER A 34 2.18 -5.32 4.64
N CYS A 35 3.27 -6.07 4.75
CA CYS A 35 3.32 -7.43 4.24
C CYS A 35 3.58 -8.42 5.37
N VAL A 36 3.08 -9.65 5.23
CA VAL A 36 3.30 -10.74 6.18
C VAL A 36 3.74 -11.98 5.43
N ILE A 37 4.91 -12.49 5.81
CA ILE A 37 5.56 -13.65 5.20
C ILE A 37 5.59 -14.78 6.23
N ASP A 38 5.02 -15.92 5.90
CA ASP A 38 5.09 -17.12 6.73
C ASP A 38 6.45 -17.79 6.59
N MET A 39 7.13 -17.93 7.70
CA MET A 39 8.41 -18.61 7.79
C MET A 39 8.24 -20.00 8.46
N PRO A 40 9.22 -20.92 8.34
CA PRO A 40 9.19 -22.18 9.06
C PRO A 40 8.98 -21.98 10.58
N LYS A 41 8.47 -23.01 11.25
CA LYS A 41 8.19 -23.03 12.72
C LYS A 41 7.16 -21.97 13.16
N ASN A 42 6.17 -21.65 12.29
CA ASN A 42 5.14 -20.65 12.57
C ASN A 42 5.64 -19.24 12.88
N VAL A 43 6.85 -18.92 12.48
CA VAL A 43 7.38 -17.55 12.58
C VAL A 43 6.79 -16.72 11.46
N LYS A 44 6.36 -15.49 11.77
CA LYS A 44 5.89 -14.51 10.80
C LYS A 44 6.83 -13.32 10.80
N THR A 45 7.32 -13.00 9.63
CA THR A 45 8.11 -11.79 9.36
C THR A 45 7.41 -10.91 8.36
N GLY A 46 7.92 -9.73 8.13
CA GLY A 46 7.38 -8.80 7.15
C GLY A 46 7.76 -7.38 7.48
N GLU A 47 7.03 -6.46 6.90
CA GLU A 47 7.29 -5.03 6.97
C GLU A 47 6.01 -4.26 7.21
N LEU A 48 6.15 -3.09 7.82
CA LEU A 48 5.08 -2.14 7.98
C LEU A 48 5.64 -0.73 7.76
N PHE A 49 4.95 0.03 6.92
CA PHE A 49 5.15 1.46 6.74
C PHE A 49 3.81 2.16 6.78
N PHE A 50 3.75 3.34 7.36
CA PHE A 50 2.68 4.25 7.02
C PHE A 50 3.23 5.63 6.69
N TYR A 51 2.47 6.34 5.88
CA TYR A 51 2.72 7.71 5.50
C TYR A 51 1.47 8.52 5.73
N TYR A 52 1.60 9.71 6.28
CA TYR A 52 0.48 10.63 6.36
C TYR A 52 0.81 11.95 5.66
N ILE A 53 -0.23 12.63 5.22
CA ILE A 53 -0.16 13.96 4.65
C ILE A 53 -0.58 14.97 5.72
N PRO A 54 0.31 15.81 6.24
CA PRO A 54 -0.05 16.83 7.23
C PRO A 54 -1.13 17.78 6.71
N LYS A 55 -2.04 18.21 7.60
CA LYS A 55 -3.12 19.12 7.24
C LYS A 55 -2.60 20.54 6.99
N GLY A 56 -3.14 21.22 5.97
CA GLY A 56 -2.94 22.66 5.76
C GLY A 56 -1.62 23.08 5.12
N VAL A 57 -0.79 22.15 4.62
CA VAL A 57 0.48 22.45 3.96
C VAL A 57 0.28 22.60 2.44
N LEU A 58 0.77 23.72 1.86
CA LEU A 58 0.66 23.98 0.41
C LEU A 58 1.41 22.95 -0.46
N LYS A 59 2.59 22.51 -0.01
CA LYS A 59 3.35 21.40 -0.63
C LYS A 59 3.32 20.19 0.29
N LYS A 60 2.36 19.34 0.08
CA LYS A 60 2.11 18.16 0.91
C LYS A 60 3.15 17.07 0.63
N LYS A 61 4.20 17.02 1.43
CA LYS A 61 5.11 15.86 1.43
C LYS A 61 4.59 14.80 2.39
N PRO A 62 4.48 13.54 1.97
CA PRO A 62 4.19 12.44 2.88
C PRO A 62 5.27 12.33 3.97
N VAL A 63 4.86 12.20 5.22
CA VAL A 63 5.75 11.94 6.36
C VAL A 63 5.72 10.45 6.66
N ASN A 64 6.90 9.84 6.70
CA ASN A 64 7.05 8.42 7.00
C ASN A 64 6.94 8.18 8.51
N VAL A 65 6.38 7.04 8.91
CA VAL A 65 6.29 6.61 10.32
C VAL A 65 7.63 6.68 11.06
N TYR A 66 8.72 6.33 10.41
CA TYR A 66 10.07 6.32 10.99
C TYR A 66 10.71 7.73 11.11
N GLU A 67 10.09 8.75 10.53
CA GLU A 67 10.50 10.16 10.66
C GLU A 67 9.80 10.85 11.85
N ILE A 68 8.71 10.29 12.36
CA ILE A 68 7.87 10.91 13.41
C ILE A 68 8.64 11.15 14.71
N PRO A 69 9.44 10.21 15.25
CA PRO A 69 10.18 10.47 16.48
C PRO A 69 11.08 11.68 16.37
N ASN A 70 11.87 11.78 15.32
CA ASN A 70 12.75 12.93 15.08
C ASN A 70 11.98 14.23 14.87
N LYS A 71 10.88 14.18 14.10
CA LYS A 71 10.06 15.35 13.80
C LYS A 71 9.43 15.96 15.05
N PHE A 72 9.04 15.13 16.01
CA PHE A 72 8.29 15.55 17.22
C PHE A 72 9.09 15.40 18.51
N ASN A 73 10.38 15.11 18.43
CA ASN A 73 11.26 14.89 19.59
C ASN A 73 10.70 13.84 20.57
N LEU A 74 10.24 12.72 20.02
CA LEU A 74 9.73 11.60 20.81
C LEU A 74 10.85 10.58 21.08
N ASP A 75 10.69 9.80 22.16
CA ASP A 75 11.58 8.66 22.41
C ASP A 75 11.43 7.61 21.31
N GLU A 76 12.51 7.39 20.55
CA GLU A 76 12.52 6.51 19.38
C GLU A 76 12.22 5.04 19.76
N ASN A 77 12.77 4.57 20.87
CA ASN A 77 12.56 3.20 21.32
C ASN A 77 11.13 2.94 21.76
N GLN A 78 10.52 3.89 22.44
CA GLN A 78 9.10 3.80 22.83
C GLN A 78 8.21 3.86 21.58
N TYR A 79 8.52 4.73 20.65
CA TYR A 79 7.74 4.87 19.43
C TYR A 79 7.81 3.61 18.57
N PHE A 80 8.97 2.99 18.41
CA PHE A 80 9.09 1.76 17.62
C PHE A 80 8.40 0.55 18.26
N LYS A 81 8.21 0.54 19.58
CA LYS A 81 7.31 -0.45 20.21
C LYS A 81 5.86 -0.30 19.75
N LEU A 82 5.40 0.93 19.50
CA LEU A 82 4.05 1.16 18.93
C LEU A 82 3.97 0.64 17.49
N VAL A 83 5.02 0.82 16.68
CA VAL A 83 5.09 0.25 15.31
C VAL A 83 5.01 -1.28 15.38
N GLU A 84 5.72 -1.89 16.32
CA GLU A 84 5.67 -3.34 16.52
C GLU A 84 4.29 -3.83 16.95
N LEU A 85 3.64 -3.12 17.88
CA LEU A 85 2.27 -3.43 18.31
C LEU A 85 1.29 -3.34 17.14
N LEU A 86 1.39 -2.30 16.33
CA LEU A 86 0.59 -2.13 15.12
C LEU A 86 0.82 -3.30 14.13
N PHE A 87 2.08 -3.71 13.92
CA PHE A 87 2.39 -4.86 13.07
C PHE A 87 1.82 -6.17 13.64
N ASN A 88 1.80 -6.33 14.95
CA ASN A 88 1.18 -7.48 15.60
C ASN A 88 -0.34 -7.52 15.35
N LYS A 89 -1.02 -6.37 15.33
CA LYS A 89 -2.43 -6.26 14.94
C LYS A 89 -2.66 -6.67 13.49
N ILE A 90 -1.80 -6.28 12.57
CA ILE A 90 -1.86 -6.70 11.16
C ILE A 90 -1.69 -8.22 11.03
N LYS A 91 -0.74 -8.82 11.75
CA LYS A 91 -0.58 -10.28 11.79
C LYS A 91 -1.84 -10.97 12.35
N GLN A 92 -2.43 -10.41 13.39
CA GLN A 92 -3.67 -10.92 13.97
C GLN A 92 -4.85 -10.81 12.99
N LEU A 93 -4.98 -9.70 12.29
CA LEU A 93 -5.98 -9.51 11.23
C LEU A 93 -5.87 -10.61 10.17
N ARG A 94 -4.65 -10.85 9.67
CA ARG A 94 -4.40 -11.89 8.67
C ARG A 94 -4.79 -13.29 9.16
N GLU A 95 -4.55 -13.61 10.42
CA GLU A 95 -4.96 -14.89 11.01
C GLU A 95 -6.48 -15.04 11.10
N GLU A 96 -7.21 -13.97 11.39
CA GLU A 96 -8.67 -14.03 11.37
C GLU A 96 -9.22 -14.25 9.95
N PHE A 97 -8.57 -13.65 8.93
CA PHE A 97 -8.91 -13.93 7.53
C PHE A 97 -8.68 -15.39 7.17
N ARG A 98 -7.56 -16.00 7.59
CA ARG A 98 -7.28 -17.43 7.36
C ARG A 98 -8.31 -18.39 7.90
N LYS A 99 -9.07 -17.99 8.92
CA LYS A 99 -10.13 -18.82 9.50
C LYS A 99 -11.41 -18.83 8.67
N VAL A 100 -11.59 -17.86 7.80
CA VAL A 100 -12.78 -17.69 6.97
C VAL A 100 -12.51 -17.91 5.49
N ASP A 101 -11.26 -17.76 5.06
CA ASP A 101 -10.80 -17.94 3.69
C ASP A 101 -9.62 -18.92 3.65
N THR A 102 -9.55 -19.73 2.63
CA THR A 102 -8.47 -20.70 2.43
C THR A 102 -7.16 -20.02 2.00
N GLU A 103 -7.23 -18.84 1.43
CA GLU A 103 -6.07 -18.08 0.96
C GLU A 103 -5.89 -16.79 1.75
N ALA A 104 -4.77 -16.71 2.46
CA ALA A 104 -4.42 -15.49 3.19
C ALA A 104 -3.67 -14.51 2.29
N TRP A 105 -4.10 -13.26 2.29
CA TRP A 105 -3.38 -12.18 1.62
C TRP A 105 -1.93 -12.08 2.12
N SER A 106 -1.02 -11.66 1.26
CA SER A 106 0.40 -11.42 1.58
C SER A 106 0.69 -9.97 1.93
N ASN A 107 -0.02 -9.05 1.27
CA ASN A 107 0.11 -7.60 1.48
C ASN A 107 -1.25 -6.99 1.78
N ILE A 108 -1.24 -5.91 2.55
CA ILE A 108 -2.40 -5.07 2.80
C ILE A 108 -2.00 -3.60 2.58
N THR A 109 -2.82 -2.86 1.87
CA THR A 109 -2.76 -1.41 1.80
C THR A 109 -4.04 -0.83 2.38
N LEU A 110 -3.91 0.05 3.38
CA LEU A 110 -5.02 0.74 4.02
C LEU A 110 -4.89 2.24 3.74
N ILE A 111 -5.96 2.86 3.26
CA ILE A 111 -5.99 4.28 2.93
C ILE A 111 -7.13 4.92 3.73
N ILE A 112 -6.79 5.95 4.50
CA ILE A 112 -7.76 6.73 5.28
C ILE A 112 -7.76 8.16 4.76
N GLU A 113 -8.92 8.62 4.32
CA GLU A 113 -9.13 9.97 3.79
C GLU A 113 -10.56 10.42 4.07
N ASN A 114 -10.75 11.63 4.61
CA ASN A 114 -12.08 12.19 4.89
C ASN A 114 -13.00 11.24 5.68
N SER A 115 -12.47 10.61 6.72
CA SER A 115 -13.15 9.59 7.53
C SER A 115 -13.60 8.33 6.77
N ARG A 116 -13.17 8.16 5.54
CA ARG A 116 -13.39 6.94 4.77
C ARG A 116 -12.15 6.07 4.82
N VAL A 117 -12.37 4.77 4.95
CA VAL A 117 -11.31 3.76 4.94
C VAL A 117 -11.46 2.89 3.70
N ARG A 118 -10.39 2.77 2.93
CA ARG A 118 -10.29 1.83 1.81
C ARG A 118 -9.19 0.83 2.14
N VAL A 119 -9.46 -0.44 1.90
CA VAL A 119 -8.49 -1.52 2.12
C VAL A 119 -8.32 -2.28 0.81
N GLU A 120 -7.07 -2.55 0.46
CA GLU A 120 -6.68 -3.35 -0.69
C GLU A 120 -5.80 -4.50 -0.21
N TYR A 121 -6.05 -5.69 -0.73
CA TYR A 121 -5.27 -6.88 -0.43
C TYR A 121 -4.55 -7.35 -1.68
N ASP A 122 -3.35 -7.89 -1.48
CA ASP A 122 -2.57 -8.53 -2.51
C ASP A 122 -2.16 -9.93 -2.04
N TYR A 123 -2.06 -10.86 -2.99
CA TYR A 123 -1.82 -12.27 -2.75
C TYR A 123 -0.51 -12.75 -3.41
N GLU A 124 0.40 -11.83 -3.70
CA GLU A 124 1.71 -12.13 -4.29
C GLU A 124 2.48 -13.17 -3.46
N ASP A 125 3.11 -14.15 -4.11
CA ASP A 125 4.11 -15.00 -3.44
C ASP A 125 5.39 -14.19 -3.19
N LEU A 126 5.47 -13.57 -2.02
CA LEU A 126 6.59 -12.70 -1.64
C LEU A 126 7.94 -13.42 -1.59
N LYS A 127 7.96 -14.76 -1.47
CA LYS A 127 9.20 -15.56 -1.48
C LYS A 127 9.74 -15.75 -2.89
N ARG A 128 8.86 -15.68 -3.89
CA ARG A 128 9.20 -15.81 -5.31
C ARG A 128 9.06 -14.50 -6.07
N SER A 129 8.86 -13.39 -5.37
CA SER A 129 8.74 -12.07 -5.97
C SER A 129 9.99 -11.70 -6.77
N ASN A 130 9.80 -11.11 -7.94
CA ASN A 130 10.86 -10.53 -8.75
C ASN A 130 11.44 -9.23 -8.16
N PHE A 131 10.82 -8.72 -7.09
CA PHE A 131 11.21 -7.51 -6.41
C PHE A 131 11.56 -7.81 -4.94
N THR A 132 12.68 -7.27 -4.49
CA THR A 132 13.04 -7.28 -3.08
C THR A 132 12.06 -6.43 -2.27
N SER A 133 12.10 -6.57 -0.96
CA SER A 133 11.35 -5.77 0.00
C SER A 133 11.50 -4.26 -0.25
N TYR A 134 12.74 -3.80 -0.37
CA TYR A 134 13.05 -2.41 -0.69
C TYR A 134 12.44 -1.96 -2.02
N GLU A 135 12.55 -2.77 -3.07
CA GLU A 135 12.00 -2.46 -4.39
C GLU A 135 10.48 -2.42 -4.38
N ARG A 136 9.82 -3.34 -3.66
CA ARG A 136 8.36 -3.30 -3.47
C ARG A 136 7.93 -2.02 -2.75
N HIS A 137 8.68 -1.57 -1.76
CA HIS A 137 8.40 -0.30 -1.08
C HIS A 137 8.52 0.91 -2.04
N ILE A 138 9.54 0.95 -2.89
CA ILE A 138 9.69 2.00 -3.92
C ILE A 138 8.50 2.00 -4.88
N ILE A 139 8.11 0.83 -5.37
CA ILE A 139 6.96 0.64 -6.28
C ILE A 139 5.66 1.07 -5.58
N TRP A 140 5.47 0.69 -4.33
CA TRP A 140 4.29 1.06 -3.57
C TRP A 140 4.20 2.59 -3.35
N ARG A 141 5.31 3.24 -3.03
CA ARG A 141 5.38 4.71 -2.92
C ARG A 141 5.03 5.40 -4.23
N PHE A 142 5.49 4.85 -5.34
CA PHE A 142 5.09 5.35 -6.65
C PHE A 142 3.58 5.24 -6.87
N LYS A 143 2.99 4.08 -6.61
CA LYS A 143 1.56 3.81 -6.81
C LYS A 143 0.66 4.68 -5.94
N TYR A 144 0.95 4.75 -4.66
CA TYR A 144 0.03 5.32 -3.68
C TYR A 144 0.36 6.75 -3.26
N LEU A 145 1.63 7.12 -3.22
CA LEU A 145 2.06 8.46 -2.82
C LEU A 145 2.36 9.37 -4.02
N GLY A 146 2.36 8.84 -5.24
CA GLY A 146 2.68 9.57 -6.44
C GLY A 146 4.13 10.05 -6.50
N ILE A 147 5.06 9.36 -5.84
CA ILE A 147 6.49 9.69 -5.84
C ILE A 147 7.09 9.11 -7.13
N GLY A 148 7.21 9.97 -8.14
CA GLY A 148 7.67 9.60 -9.47
C GLY A 148 9.19 9.53 -9.63
N PRO A 149 9.66 9.16 -10.84
CA PRO A 149 11.08 8.97 -11.14
C PRO A 149 11.94 10.23 -10.94
N GLU A 150 11.34 11.40 -11.06
CA GLU A 150 12.01 12.69 -10.87
C GLU A 150 12.29 13.03 -9.39
N GLN A 151 11.64 12.32 -8.48
CA GLN A 151 11.67 12.56 -7.03
C GLN A 151 12.51 11.51 -6.28
N VAL A 152 13.09 10.57 -6.99
CA VAL A 152 13.83 9.44 -6.40
C VAL A 152 15.27 9.38 -6.89
N SER A 153 16.09 8.56 -6.24
CA SER A 153 17.49 8.34 -6.61
C SER A 153 17.61 7.67 -7.99
N LYS A 154 18.80 7.75 -8.60
CA LYS A 154 19.09 7.05 -9.86
C LYS A 154 18.85 5.54 -9.77
N LYS A 155 19.19 4.92 -8.64
CA LYS A 155 18.95 3.51 -8.36
C LYS A 155 17.45 3.19 -8.37
N ASP A 156 16.67 4.02 -7.71
CA ASP A 156 15.22 3.80 -7.59
C ASP A 156 14.50 4.03 -8.93
N LYS A 157 15.02 4.92 -9.79
CA LYS A 157 14.53 5.07 -11.17
C LYS A 157 14.59 3.78 -11.96
N GLU A 158 15.70 3.04 -11.84
CA GLU A 158 15.84 1.75 -12.54
C GLU A 158 14.86 0.70 -12.00
N ILE A 159 14.56 0.73 -10.70
CA ILE A 159 13.52 -0.14 -10.13
C ILE A 159 12.16 0.19 -10.73
N LEU A 160 11.77 1.45 -10.75
CA LEU A 160 10.50 1.88 -11.32
C LEU A 160 10.41 1.58 -12.81
N LYS A 161 11.51 1.78 -13.57
CA LYS A 161 11.58 1.42 -14.99
C LYS A 161 11.34 -0.08 -15.21
N ARG A 162 12.00 -0.93 -14.43
CA ARG A 162 11.82 -2.39 -14.49
C ARG A 162 10.38 -2.80 -14.15
N PHE A 163 9.77 -2.16 -13.16
CA PHE A 163 8.38 -2.36 -12.80
C PHE A 163 7.44 -2.03 -13.96
N VAL A 164 7.59 -0.84 -14.56
CA VAL A 164 6.76 -0.41 -15.70
C VAL A 164 6.90 -1.33 -16.89
N LEU A 165 8.12 -1.74 -17.22
CA LEU A 165 8.39 -2.66 -18.34
C LEU A 165 7.76 -4.06 -18.12
N GLY A 166 7.67 -4.50 -16.86
CA GLY A 166 7.03 -5.76 -16.49
C GLY A 166 5.51 -5.70 -16.38
N ALA A 167 4.94 -4.51 -16.26
CA ALA A 167 3.51 -4.32 -16.14
C ALA A 167 2.81 -4.49 -17.50
N LYS A 168 1.71 -5.22 -17.53
CA LYS A 168 0.92 -5.42 -18.76
C LYS A 168 0.01 -4.24 -19.09
N THR A 169 -0.44 -3.55 -18.06
CA THR A 169 -1.32 -2.37 -18.14
C THR A 169 -0.92 -1.35 -17.09
N LEU A 170 -0.98 -0.08 -17.46
CA LEU A 170 -0.71 1.05 -16.57
C LEU A 170 -1.86 2.05 -16.66
N THR A 171 -2.13 2.76 -15.57
CA THR A 171 -3.06 3.89 -15.60
C THR A 171 -2.44 5.05 -16.40
N ARG A 172 -3.28 5.91 -17.00
CA ARG A 172 -2.83 7.14 -17.67
C ARG A 172 -1.90 7.97 -16.77
N LYS A 173 -2.21 8.09 -15.49
CA LYS A 173 -1.39 8.83 -14.53
C LYS A 173 0.01 8.24 -14.41
N GLU A 174 0.13 6.93 -14.34
CA GLU A 174 1.41 6.23 -14.28
C GLU A 174 2.19 6.40 -15.57
N ILE A 175 1.53 6.33 -16.72
CA ILE A 175 2.13 6.58 -18.04
C ILE A 175 2.74 7.99 -18.11
N TYR A 176 2.01 9.01 -17.67
CA TYR A 176 2.53 10.39 -17.66
C TYR A 176 3.73 10.56 -16.73
N GLN A 177 3.74 9.93 -15.56
CA GLN A 177 4.88 9.97 -14.64
C GLN A 177 6.13 9.33 -15.24
N PHE A 178 5.96 8.35 -16.14
CA PHE A 178 7.05 7.69 -16.85
C PHE A 178 7.30 8.21 -18.26
N GLY A 179 6.75 9.34 -18.64
CA GLY A 179 6.77 9.85 -20.01
C GLY A 179 8.13 9.85 -20.70
N ILE A 180 9.24 10.04 -19.95
CA ILE A 180 10.60 9.93 -20.47
C ILE A 180 10.97 8.50 -20.80
N TYR A 181 10.57 7.54 -19.99
CA TYR A 181 10.90 6.13 -20.15
C TYR A 181 10.07 5.45 -21.22
N VAL A 182 8.85 5.90 -21.43
CA VAL A 182 7.96 5.35 -22.47
C VAL A 182 8.47 5.66 -23.87
N LYS A 183 9.10 6.83 -24.07
CA LYS A 183 9.76 7.17 -25.34
C LYS A 183 10.96 6.27 -25.67
N ASP A 184 11.68 5.83 -24.63
CA ASP A 184 12.86 4.96 -24.80
C ASP A 184 12.50 3.49 -25.00
N VAL A 185 11.28 3.10 -24.66
CA VAL A 185 10.84 1.71 -24.68
C VAL A 185 10.13 1.33 -25.98
N GLY A 186 9.93 2.28 -26.90
CA GLY A 186 9.33 2.12 -28.23
C GLY A 186 8.34 0.95 -28.36
N ASN A 187 7.12 1.21 -28.71
CA ASN A 187 6.09 0.23 -29.10
C ASN A 187 5.38 -0.58 -27.99
N ILE A 188 5.45 -0.20 -26.71
CA ILE A 188 4.64 -0.88 -25.69
C ILE A 188 3.24 -0.28 -25.60
N ILE A 189 3.06 0.98 -25.98
CA ILE A 189 1.77 1.67 -25.96
C ILE A 189 1.64 2.46 -27.26
N ASP A 190 0.63 2.12 -28.06
CA ASP A 190 0.27 2.89 -29.25
C ASP A 190 -0.41 4.19 -28.83
N TYR A 191 0.29 5.32 -28.97
CA TYR A 191 -0.21 6.64 -28.64
C TYR A 191 -1.11 7.26 -29.69
N ASN A 192 -1.39 6.59 -30.81
CA ASN A 192 -2.10 7.12 -31.96
C ASN A 192 -3.61 6.86 -31.95
N THR A 193 -4.21 6.51 -30.85
CA THR A 193 -5.67 6.61 -30.73
C THR A 193 -6.02 7.97 -30.16
N GLU A 194 -6.07 8.97 -31.03
CA GLU A 194 -6.93 10.12 -30.87
C GLU A 194 -8.38 9.62 -30.87
N ASP A 195 -8.87 9.23 -29.71
CA ASP A 195 -10.29 9.18 -29.44
C ASP A 195 -10.55 9.82 -28.11
N SER A 196 -10.94 11.07 -28.20
CA SER A 196 -11.71 11.80 -27.24
C SER A 196 -12.90 10.96 -26.80
N GLU A 197 -13.19 11.02 -25.50
CA GLU A 197 -14.40 10.51 -24.88
C GLU A 197 -14.46 9.00 -24.57
N THR A 198 -13.59 8.56 -23.71
CA THR A 198 -13.99 7.65 -22.61
C THR A 198 -12.90 7.67 -21.55
N ASP A 199 -13.19 8.29 -20.42
CA ASP A 199 -12.51 8.06 -19.14
C ASP A 199 -12.76 6.62 -18.66
N LYS A 200 -12.39 5.66 -19.50
CA LYS A 200 -12.31 4.27 -19.08
C LYS A 200 -10.99 4.13 -18.36
N ASN A 201 -11.06 4.09 -17.04
CA ASN A 201 -9.97 3.63 -16.20
C ASN A 201 -9.41 2.36 -16.84
N VAL A 202 -8.18 2.45 -17.32
CA VAL A 202 -7.42 1.26 -17.68
C VAL A 202 -7.15 0.58 -16.35
N GLU A 203 -7.86 -0.49 -16.05
CA GLU A 203 -7.68 -1.24 -14.82
C GLU A 203 -6.25 -1.74 -14.76
N TYR A 204 -5.59 -1.36 -13.69
CA TYR A 204 -4.25 -1.79 -13.39
C TYR A 204 -4.30 -3.25 -12.91
N ILE A 205 -3.81 -4.17 -13.72
CA ILE A 205 -3.69 -5.58 -13.35
C ILE A 205 -2.39 -5.76 -12.59
N VAL A 206 -2.45 -5.81 -11.28
CA VAL A 206 -1.31 -5.93 -10.39
C VAL A 206 -0.69 -7.32 -10.42
N SER A 207 -1.46 -8.35 -10.65
CA SER A 207 -0.95 -9.71 -10.86
C SER A 207 -1.95 -10.54 -11.65
N LYS A 208 -1.48 -11.62 -12.26
CA LYS A 208 -2.34 -12.62 -12.92
C LYS A 208 -3.37 -13.25 -11.98
N GLU A 209 -3.25 -12.97 -10.74
CA GLU A 209 -3.99 -13.53 -9.64
C GLU A 209 -4.96 -12.56 -9.02
N GLU A 210 -5.22 -11.43 -9.69
CA GLU A 210 -6.46 -10.70 -9.45
C GLU A 210 -7.63 -11.59 -9.77
N ARG A 211 -8.02 -12.09 -8.77
CA ARG A 211 -8.89 -13.17 -8.55
C ARG A 211 -10.27 -12.93 -8.95
N LYS A 212 -10.71 -13.89 -9.56
CA LYS A 212 -12.03 -14.46 -9.73
C LYS A 212 -12.98 -14.34 -8.53
N ASN A 213 -12.62 -13.73 -7.45
CA ASN A 213 -13.49 -13.60 -6.28
C ASN A 213 -13.60 -12.14 -5.82
N ASN A 214 -14.71 -11.55 -6.17
CA ASN A 214 -15.27 -10.33 -5.63
C ASN A 214 -15.61 -10.45 -4.14
N GLY A 215 -14.68 -10.92 -3.35
CA GLY A 215 -14.80 -11.03 -1.92
C GLY A 215 -14.02 -9.96 -1.18
N THR A 216 -14.11 -8.70 -1.60
CA THR A 216 -13.74 -7.62 -0.70
C THR A 216 -14.72 -7.69 0.47
N PRO A 217 -14.28 -7.96 1.69
CA PRO A 217 -15.15 -7.78 2.83
C PRO A 217 -15.54 -6.31 2.86
N LEU A 218 -16.78 -6.01 2.52
CA LEU A 218 -17.34 -4.69 2.70
C LEU A 218 -17.19 -4.35 4.18
N LEU A 219 -16.35 -3.37 4.49
CA LEU A 219 -16.50 -2.68 5.75
C LEU A 219 -17.94 -2.18 5.78
N PRO A 220 -18.70 -2.42 6.84
CA PRO A 220 -20.05 -1.93 6.93
C PRO A 220 -20.01 -0.42 6.68
N GLN A 221 -20.59 0.01 5.57
CA GLN A 221 -21.05 1.37 5.42
C GLN A 221 -22.27 1.45 6.34
N ASP A 222 -22.30 2.46 7.16
CA ASP A 222 -23.40 2.83 8.05
C ASP A 222 -23.42 2.14 9.42
N ALA A 223 -22.90 2.86 10.39
CA ALA A 223 -23.50 3.18 11.68
C ALA A 223 -22.84 4.43 12.25
#